data_a395aa6a5bf990b72a648ed210d97b96
#
_entry.id   a395aa6a5bf990b72a648ed210d97b96
#
_cell.length_a   1.000
_cell.length_b   1.000
_cell.length_c   1.000
_cell.angle_alpha   90.00
_cell.angle_beta   90.00
_cell.angle_gamma   90.00
#
_symmetry.space_group_name_H-M   'P 1'
#
loop_
_entity.id
_entity.type
_entity.pdbx_description
1 polymer ?
#
loop_
_entity_poly.entity_id
_entity_poly.type
_entity_poly.pdbx_seq_one_letter_code
_entity_poly.pdbx_strand_id
1 'polypeptide(L)'
;MVAALALSPLASSSDWTPANTRAIAEEGFVYGLPLVMNYAVMYEYAVDKDSSQFKAPFNQIKNEPRVYTYKDTAVITPNSDTPYSFVWLDLRAEPMVLTVPAVEKDRYYAVQLIDSNTYNYGYIGSRATGNEPGKYMVAGPDWKGEKPAGIDKVFRSLTPFSLAAYRTQLFNQEDMPNVIKVQDGYKAQPLSAFLKQPAPAAAPTIDFLPATAGGIKDNFWSYLDAALKYV
;
A
#
# COMPACT_ATOMS: atom_id res chain seq x y z
N MET A 1 -31.63 0.53 12.76
CA MET A 1 -31.62 1.99 12.52
C MET A 1 -30.60 2.28 11.45
N VAL A 2 -31.04 2.55 10.22
CA VAL A 2 -30.16 2.94 9.10
C VAL A 2 -29.98 4.45 9.21
N ALA A 3 -28.78 4.90 9.53
CA ALA A 3 -28.45 6.32 9.49
C ALA A 3 -28.39 6.75 8.02
N ALA A 4 -29.37 7.51 7.58
CA ALA A 4 -29.34 8.18 6.30
C ALA A 4 -28.25 9.25 6.34
N LEU A 5 -27.16 9.06 5.60
CA LEU A 5 -26.21 10.12 5.28
C LEU A 5 -26.96 11.14 4.43
N ALA A 6 -27.25 12.29 5.03
CA ALA A 6 -27.78 13.44 4.32
C ALA A 6 -26.67 13.92 3.36
N LEU A 7 -26.86 13.69 2.07
CA LEU A 7 -26.09 14.35 1.03
C LEU A 7 -26.38 15.85 1.14
N SER A 8 -25.39 16.62 1.57
CA SER A 8 -25.47 18.08 1.52
C SER A 8 -25.68 18.49 0.06
N PRO A 9 -26.61 19.43 -0.23
CA PRO A 9 -26.82 19.89 -1.58
C PRO A 9 -25.53 20.49 -2.12
N LEU A 10 -25.18 20.14 -3.36
CA LEU A 10 -24.09 20.79 -4.09
C LEU A 10 -24.30 22.30 -4.03
N ALA A 11 -23.30 23.02 -3.51
CA ALA A 11 -23.37 24.48 -3.40
C ALA A 11 -23.67 25.11 -4.75
N SER A 12 -24.66 26.00 -4.81
CA SER A 12 -24.98 26.76 -6.02
C SER A 12 -23.82 27.69 -6.37
N SER A 13 -23.59 27.94 -7.64
CA SER A 13 -22.54 28.87 -8.11
C SER A 13 -22.63 30.29 -7.55
N SER A 14 -23.80 30.66 -6.98
CA SER A 14 -24.03 31.94 -6.29
C SER A 14 -23.41 32.01 -4.89
N ASP A 15 -22.99 30.88 -4.32
CA ASP A 15 -22.46 30.80 -2.94
C ASP A 15 -20.92 30.89 -2.89
N TRP A 16 -20.28 31.06 -4.02
CA TRP A 16 -18.81 31.16 -4.12
C TRP A 16 -18.33 32.57 -3.71
N THR A 17 -17.97 32.71 -2.44
CA THR A 17 -17.29 33.91 -1.93
C THR A 17 -15.83 33.54 -1.62
N PRO A 18 -14.88 34.52 -1.57
CA PRO A 18 -13.51 34.24 -1.18
C PRO A 18 -13.39 33.53 0.17
N ALA A 19 -14.25 33.83 1.11
CA ALA A 19 -14.27 33.19 2.44
C ALA A 19 -14.73 31.72 2.35
N ASN A 20 -15.80 31.44 1.60
CA ASN A 20 -16.30 30.08 1.41
C ASN A 20 -15.31 29.25 0.60
N THR A 21 -14.70 29.82 -0.43
CA THR A 21 -13.68 29.15 -1.25
C THR A 21 -12.49 28.74 -0.39
N ARG A 22 -12.04 29.62 0.51
CA ARG A 22 -10.93 29.30 1.43
C ARG A 22 -11.31 28.15 2.38
N ALA A 23 -12.50 28.18 2.96
CA ALA A 23 -12.95 27.14 3.88
C ALA A 23 -13.06 25.77 3.18
N ILE A 24 -13.62 25.73 1.95
CA ILE A 24 -13.70 24.52 1.14
C ILE A 24 -12.30 24.00 0.78
N ALA A 25 -11.38 24.88 0.42
CA ALA A 25 -10.00 24.50 0.10
C ALA A 25 -9.28 23.95 1.32
N GLU A 26 -9.48 24.54 2.51
CA GLU A 26 -8.90 24.05 3.76
C GLU A 26 -9.41 22.64 4.10
N GLU A 27 -10.71 22.42 4.02
CA GLU A 27 -11.32 21.10 4.24
C GLU A 27 -10.84 20.08 3.19
N GLY A 28 -10.82 20.47 1.92
CA GLY A 28 -10.31 19.62 0.83
C GLY A 28 -8.83 19.29 0.98
N PHE A 29 -8.01 20.21 1.49
CA PHE A 29 -6.62 19.95 1.80
C PHE A 29 -6.47 18.92 2.93
N VAL A 30 -7.19 19.10 4.04
CA VAL A 30 -7.15 18.18 5.19
C VAL A 30 -7.61 16.78 4.78
N TYR A 31 -8.70 16.68 4.02
CA TYR A 31 -9.20 15.41 3.48
C TYR A 31 -8.22 14.76 2.51
N GLY A 32 -7.66 15.54 1.59
CA GLY A 32 -6.86 15.04 0.48
C GLY A 32 -5.40 14.74 0.84
N LEU A 33 -4.87 15.29 1.95
CA LEU A 33 -3.45 15.16 2.28
C LEU A 33 -2.98 13.69 2.40
N PRO A 34 -3.69 12.79 3.09
CA PRO A 34 -3.29 11.38 3.15
C PRO A 34 -3.27 10.70 1.76
N LEU A 35 -4.25 11.01 0.91
CA LEU A 35 -4.35 10.48 -0.45
C LEU A 35 -3.16 10.93 -1.31
N VAL A 36 -2.87 12.22 -1.26
CA VAL A 36 -1.76 12.83 -2.02
C VAL A 36 -0.41 12.28 -1.56
N MET A 37 -0.21 12.14 -0.24
CA MET A 37 1.00 11.54 0.31
C MET A 37 1.16 10.09 -0.12
N ASN A 38 0.09 9.30 -0.05
CA ASN A 38 0.10 7.91 -0.49
C ASN A 38 0.43 7.78 -1.97
N TYR A 39 -0.20 8.61 -2.82
CA TYR A 39 0.06 8.64 -4.25
C TYR A 39 1.52 9.00 -4.58
N ALA A 40 2.07 10.02 -3.92
CA ALA A 40 3.46 10.42 -4.13
C ALA A 40 4.45 9.33 -3.73
N VAL A 41 4.25 8.67 -2.57
CA VAL A 41 5.09 7.55 -2.14
C VAL A 41 4.94 6.35 -3.09
N MET A 42 3.72 6.05 -3.56
CA MET A 42 3.49 5.02 -4.57
C MET A 42 4.28 5.31 -5.84
N TYR A 43 4.21 6.55 -6.32
CA TYR A 43 4.91 6.98 -7.53
C TYR A 43 6.43 6.80 -7.38
N GLU A 44 7.01 7.33 -6.31
CA GLU A 44 8.46 7.25 -6.05
C GLU A 44 8.94 5.79 -5.83
N TYR A 45 8.12 4.94 -5.19
CA TYR A 45 8.53 3.57 -4.84
C TYR A 45 8.29 2.55 -5.96
N ALA A 46 7.27 2.74 -6.79
CA ALA A 46 6.83 1.70 -7.72
C ALA A 46 6.77 2.13 -9.19
N VAL A 47 6.78 3.43 -9.50
CA VAL A 47 6.60 3.95 -10.86
C VAL A 47 7.89 4.60 -11.39
N ASP A 48 8.45 5.55 -10.65
CA ASP A 48 9.63 6.31 -11.05
C ASP A 48 10.91 5.51 -10.80
N LYS A 49 11.38 4.83 -11.84
CA LYS A 49 12.60 3.99 -11.78
C LYS A 49 13.88 4.81 -11.57
N ASP A 50 13.84 6.10 -11.84
CA ASP A 50 14.98 7.00 -11.68
C ASP A 50 15.00 7.65 -10.29
N SER A 51 13.95 7.48 -9.50
CA SER A 51 13.90 7.93 -8.11
C SER A 51 14.93 7.21 -7.25
N SER A 52 15.67 7.96 -6.44
CA SER A 52 16.55 7.37 -5.41
C SER A 52 15.80 6.54 -4.36
N GLN A 53 14.47 6.68 -4.30
CA GLN A 53 13.59 5.96 -3.40
C GLN A 53 12.95 4.72 -4.04
N PHE A 54 13.17 4.48 -5.35
CA PHE A 54 12.57 3.37 -6.06
C PHE A 54 12.85 2.02 -5.38
N LYS A 55 11.83 1.22 -5.21
CA LYS A 55 11.90 -0.11 -4.59
C LYS A 55 11.78 -1.22 -5.62
N ALA A 56 10.62 -1.35 -6.23
CA ALA A 56 10.34 -2.34 -7.28
C ALA A 56 9.08 -1.95 -8.06
N PRO A 57 8.90 -2.44 -9.29
CA PRO A 57 7.62 -2.31 -9.99
C PRO A 57 6.46 -2.92 -9.19
N PHE A 58 5.24 -2.55 -9.54
CA PHE A 58 4.04 -3.16 -8.95
C PHE A 58 4.11 -4.70 -8.94
N ASN A 59 3.55 -5.30 -7.91
CA ASN A 59 3.44 -6.75 -7.71
C ASN A 59 4.80 -7.47 -7.53
N GLN A 60 5.89 -6.73 -7.37
CA GLN A 60 7.20 -7.27 -7.07
C GLN A 60 7.64 -6.85 -5.67
N ILE A 61 8.09 -7.83 -4.87
CA ILE A 61 8.57 -7.55 -3.52
C ILE A 61 10.01 -7.05 -3.55
N LYS A 62 10.28 -6.04 -2.75
CA LYS A 62 11.63 -5.54 -2.46
C LYS A 62 11.96 -5.75 -1.01
N ASN A 63 12.98 -6.55 -0.73
CA ASN A 63 13.57 -6.68 0.59
C ASN A 63 14.63 -5.59 0.81
N GLU A 64 14.58 -4.96 1.97
CA GLU A 64 15.57 -3.96 2.43
C GLU A 64 16.29 -4.53 3.66
N PRO A 65 17.41 -5.26 3.47
CA PRO A 65 18.14 -5.91 4.58
C PRO A 65 19.03 -4.89 5.31
N ARG A 66 18.44 -3.81 5.76
CA ARG A 66 19.09 -2.72 6.49
C ARG A 66 18.07 -1.97 7.34
N VAL A 67 18.54 -1.24 8.31
CA VAL A 67 17.73 -0.25 8.99
C VAL A 67 17.70 1.07 8.21
N TYR A 68 16.61 1.81 8.31
CA TYR A 68 16.48 3.12 7.69
C TYR A 68 17.23 4.18 8.47
N THR A 69 17.63 5.24 7.78
CA THR A 69 18.38 6.36 8.30
C THR A 69 17.73 7.68 7.86
N TYR A 70 18.27 8.80 8.32
CA TYR A 70 17.81 10.13 7.90
C TYR A 70 17.90 10.42 6.38
N LYS A 71 18.57 9.54 5.61
CA LYS A 71 18.66 9.64 4.14
C LYS A 71 17.44 9.06 3.42
N ASP A 72 16.58 8.34 4.15
CA ASP A 72 15.36 7.74 3.62
C ASP A 72 14.21 8.75 3.76
N THR A 73 13.94 9.53 2.72
CA THR A 73 13.14 10.76 2.80
C THR A 73 11.74 10.68 2.19
N ALA A 74 11.38 9.62 1.46
CA ALA A 74 10.04 9.49 0.87
C ALA A 74 8.94 9.33 1.93
N VAL A 75 9.27 8.73 3.07
CA VAL A 75 8.40 8.61 4.25
C VAL A 75 9.03 9.39 5.40
N ILE A 76 8.22 10.20 6.09
CA ILE A 76 8.71 11.19 7.07
C ILE A 76 9.45 10.52 8.24
N THR A 77 8.94 9.41 8.77
CA THR A 77 9.50 8.76 9.96
C THR A 77 9.51 7.24 9.83
N PRO A 78 10.31 6.68 8.88
CA PRO A 78 10.48 5.23 8.85
C PRO A 78 11.19 4.77 10.12
N ASN A 79 10.84 3.56 10.63
CA ASN A 79 11.52 3.03 11.81
C ASN A 79 12.94 2.54 11.48
N SER A 80 13.79 2.45 12.49
CA SER A 80 15.19 2.03 12.37
C SER A 80 15.51 0.72 13.11
N ASP A 81 14.51 -0.05 13.52
CA ASP A 81 14.68 -1.27 14.33
C ASP A 81 14.07 -2.53 13.71
N THR A 82 13.21 -2.39 12.70
CA THR A 82 12.65 -3.51 11.95
C THR A 82 12.89 -3.32 10.46
N PRO A 83 13.86 -4.01 9.83
CA PRO A 83 14.06 -3.98 8.39
C PRO A 83 12.77 -4.24 7.63
N TYR A 84 12.57 -3.47 6.56
CA TYR A 84 11.36 -3.51 5.77
C TYR A 84 11.47 -4.45 4.56
N SER A 85 10.32 -4.96 4.12
CA SER A 85 10.09 -5.35 2.74
C SER A 85 8.83 -4.66 2.24
N PHE A 86 8.76 -4.35 0.96
CA PHE A 86 7.63 -3.65 0.36
C PHE A 86 7.14 -4.35 -0.89
N VAL A 87 5.85 -4.31 -1.10
CA VAL A 87 5.22 -4.55 -2.39
C VAL A 87 4.04 -3.60 -2.57
N TRP A 88 4.09 -2.79 -3.62
CA TRP A 88 2.93 -2.09 -4.12
C TRP A 88 2.13 -3.02 -5.01
N LEU A 89 0.88 -3.25 -4.66
CA LEU A 89 -0.03 -4.16 -5.34
C LEU A 89 -0.87 -3.38 -6.34
N ASP A 90 -0.87 -3.82 -7.59
CA ASP A 90 -1.88 -3.47 -8.59
C ASP A 90 -2.88 -4.63 -8.66
N LEU A 91 -4.07 -4.39 -8.14
CA LEU A 91 -5.14 -5.39 -7.98
C LEU A 91 -6.20 -5.30 -9.08
N ARG A 92 -5.97 -4.50 -10.11
CA ARG A 92 -6.96 -4.23 -11.17
C ARG A 92 -7.22 -5.42 -12.08
N ALA A 93 -6.18 -6.22 -12.38
CA ALA A 93 -6.33 -7.39 -13.24
C ALA A 93 -6.77 -8.62 -12.45
N GLU A 94 -6.15 -8.87 -11.32
CA GLU A 94 -6.41 -10.02 -10.46
C GLU A 94 -5.89 -9.82 -9.04
N PRO A 95 -6.35 -10.62 -8.06
CA PRO A 95 -5.78 -10.63 -6.71
C PRO A 95 -4.33 -11.07 -6.68
N MET A 96 -3.62 -10.66 -5.62
CA MET A 96 -2.26 -11.09 -5.33
C MET A 96 -2.23 -12.04 -4.13
N VAL A 97 -1.38 -13.05 -4.20
CA VAL A 97 -1.14 -13.98 -3.08
C VAL A 97 0.20 -13.63 -2.44
N LEU A 98 0.14 -13.28 -1.17
CA LEU A 98 1.30 -13.02 -0.32
C LEU A 98 1.60 -14.29 0.47
N THR A 99 2.81 -14.82 0.32
CA THR A 99 3.30 -15.96 1.11
C THR A 99 4.26 -15.46 2.16
N VAL A 100 4.09 -15.92 3.40
CA VAL A 100 5.04 -15.70 4.49
C VAL A 100 5.64 -17.04 4.93
N PRO A 101 6.95 -17.09 5.22
CA PRO A 101 7.61 -18.30 5.72
C PRO A 101 7.25 -18.54 7.19
N ALA A 102 7.69 -19.66 7.75
CA ALA A 102 7.80 -19.79 9.20
C ALA A 102 8.78 -18.74 9.74
N VAL A 103 8.38 -18.06 10.80
CA VAL A 103 9.21 -17.09 11.53
C VAL A 103 9.43 -17.62 12.94
N GLU A 104 10.62 -17.41 13.49
CA GLU A 104 10.95 -17.87 14.85
C GLU A 104 9.89 -17.35 15.84
N LYS A 105 9.49 -18.20 16.77
CA LYS A 105 8.40 -17.92 17.70
C LYS A 105 8.56 -16.60 18.48
N ASP A 106 9.79 -16.25 18.80
CA ASP A 106 10.12 -15.06 19.59
C ASP A 106 10.46 -13.83 18.72
N ARG A 107 10.47 -13.98 17.39
CA ARG A 107 10.69 -12.86 16.46
C ARG A 107 9.37 -12.22 16.07
N TYR A 108 9.25 -10.93 16.30
CA TYR A 108 8.14 -10.17 15.76
C TYR A 108 8.28 -9.97 14.25
N TYR A 109 7.20 -10.18 13.54
CA TYR A 109 7.03 -9.68 12.18
C TYR A 109 5.60 -9.19 11.97
N ALA A 110 5.40 -8.31 11.01
CA ALA A 110 4.09 -7.86 10.60
C ALA A 110 4.09 -7.50 9.11
N VAL A 111 2.99 -7.76 8.44
CA VAL A 111 2.64 -7.20 7.14
C VAL A 111 1.42 -6.31 7.35
N GLN A 112 1.60 -5.03 7.13
CA GLN A 112 0.55 -4.02 7.20
C GLN A 112 -0.01 -3.83 5.81
N LEU A 113 -1.32 -4.01 5.64
CA LEU A 113 -2.03 -3.82 4.38
C LEU A 113 -2.71 -2.46 4.41
N ILE A 114 -2.34 -1.59 3.47
CA ILE A 114 -2.74 -0.18 3.44
C ILE A 114 -3.36 0.09 2.06
N ASP A 115 -4.57 0.64 2.02
CA ASP A 115 -5.22 1.05 0.77
C ASP A 115 -4.79 2.47 0.32
N SER A 116 -5.29 2.94 -0.82
CA SER A 116 -4.95 4.28 -1.33
C SER A 116 -5.48 5.42 -0.45
N ASN A 117 -6.47 5.15 0.42
CA ASN A 117 -6.95 6.11 1.41
C ASN A 117 -6.07 6.18 2.67
N THR A 118 -4.95 5.45 2.69
CA THR A 118 -4.10 5.23 3.88
C THR A 118 -4.78 4.46 5.01
N TYR A 119 -5.89 3.79 4.74
CA TYR A 119 -6.57 2.96 5.72
C TYR A 119 -5.90 1.59 5.85
N ASN A 120 -5.63 1.19 7.09
CA ASN A 120 -5.06 -0.12 7.41
C ASN A 120 -6.19 -1.16 7.47
N TYR A 121 -6.44 -1.87 6.37
CA TYR A 121 -7.55 -2.81 6.27
C TYR A 121 -7.20 -4.24 6.70
N GLY A 122 -5.93 -4.52 7.00
CA GLY A 122 -5.53 -5.85 7.45
C GLY A 122 -4.10 -5.94 7.93
N TYR A 123 -3.87 -6.99 8.72
CA TYR A 123 -2.54 -7.33 9.22
C TYR A 123 -2.31 -8.84 9.12
N ILE A 124 -1.07 -9.21 8.78
CA ILE A 124 -0.52 -10.56 8.87
C ILE A 124 0.68 -10.47 9.82
N GLY A 125 0.97 -11.50 10.58
CA GLY A 125 2.16 -11.50 11.43
C GLY A 125 1.89 -11.97 12.85
N SER A 126 2.88 -11.85 13.70
CA SER A 126 2.96 -12.46 15.03
C SER A 126 1.72 -12.19 15.90
N ARG A 127 1.12 -10.99 15.79
CA ARG A 127 -0.05 -10.59 16.60
C ARG A 127 -1.39 -10.86 15.91
N ALA A 128 -1.39 -11.09 14.59
CA ALA A 128 -2.62 -11.20 13.82
C ALA A 128 -2.89 -12.62 13.33
N THR A 129 -1.85 -13.35 12.88
CA THR A 129 -1.97 -14.67 12.27
C THR A 129 -1.00 -15.69 12.85
N GLY A 130 -0.11 -15.28 13.76
CA GLY A 130 0.94 -16.13 14.31
C GLY A 130 2.18 -16.19 13.44
N ASN A 131 3.15 -17.02 13.84
CA ASN A 131 4.46 -17.14 13.21
C ASN A 131 4.59 -18.37 12.29
N GLU A 132 3.51 -19.14 12.12
CA GLU A 132 3.49 -20.26 11.17
C GLU A 132 3.46 -19.77 9.72
N PRO A 133 3.96 -20.57 8.76
CA PRO A 133 3.90 -20.20 7.36
C PRO A 133 2.46 -20.04 6.90
N GLY A 134 2.21 -19.07 6.03
CA GLY A 134 0.86 -18.79 5.57
C GLY A 134 0.80 -18.21 4.16
N LYS A 135 -0.39 -18.30 3.57
CA LYS A 135 -0.71 -17.78 2.24
C LYS A 135 -1.97 -16.92 2.31
N TYR A 136 -1.81 -15.67 2.04
CA TYR A 136 -2.82 -14.64 2.22
C TYR A 136 -3.13 -13.98 0.90
N MET A 137 -4.39 -13.93 0.52
CA MET A 137 -4.80 -13.29 -0.72
C MET A 137 -5.26 -11.87 -0.45
N VAL A 138 -4.77 -10.92 -1.25
CA VAL A 138 -5.26 -9.55 -1.29
C VAL A 138 -6.04 -9.36 -2.59
N ALA A 139 -7.31 -9.02 -2.46
CA ALA A 139 -8.23 -8.80 -3.58
C ALA A 139 -8.60 -7.33 -3.69
N GLY A 140 -8.68 -6.81 -4.90
CA GLY A 140 -9.17 -5.47 -5.19
C GLY A 140 -10.70 -5.36 -5.11
N PRO A 141 -11.26 -4.14 -5.26
CA PRO A 141 -12.69 -3.89 -5.09
C PRO A 141 -13.57 -4.64 -6.10
N ASP A 142 -13.07 -4.87 -7.29
CA ASP A 142 -13.83 -5.49 -8.38
C ASP A 142 -13.83 -7.02 -8.34
N TRP A 143 -12.98 -7.63 -7.54
CA TRP A 143 -12.93 -9.08 -7.44
C TRP A 143 -14.13 -9.63 -6.64
N LYS A 144 -14.91 -10.51 -7.30
CA LYS A 144 -16.16 -11.08 -6.74
C LYS A 144 -16.04 -12.58 -6.47
N GLY A 145 -14.86 -13.17 -6.65
CA GLY A 145 -14.64 -14.60 -6.46
C GLY A 145 -14.70 -15.04 -4.99
N GLU A 146 -14.68 -16.35 -4.79
CA GLU A 146 -14.60 -16.99 -3.49
C GLU A 146 -13.15 -17.30 -3.08
N LYS A 147 -12.92 -17.56 -1.80
CA LYS A 147 -11.61 -17.92 -1.28
C LYS A 147 -11.11 -19.24 -1.92
N PRO A 148 -10.01 -19.22 -2.70
CA PRO A 148 -9.47 -20.42 -3.31
C PRO A 148 -8.89 -21.41 -2.28
N ALA A 149 -8.83 -22.69 -2.66
CA ALA A 149 -8.14 -23.70 -1.87
C ALA A 149 -6.66 -23.35 -1.69
N GLY A 150 -6.11 -23.61 -0.51
CA GLY A 150 -4.73 -23.30 -0.16
C GLY A 150 -4.46 -21.86 0.23
N ILE A 151 -5.48 -21.01 0.32
CA ILE A 151 -5.43 -19.65 0.88
C ILE A 151 -6.00 -19.70 2.30
N ASP A 152 -5.21 -19.18 3.26
CA ASP A 152 -5.61 -19.16 4.67
C ASP A 152 -6.67 -18.06 4.91
N LYS A 153 -6.42 -16.85 4.41
CA LYS A 153 -7.31 -15.71 4.57
C LYS A 153 -7.30 -14.82 3.33
N VAL A 154 -8.46 -14.19 3.06
CA VAL A 154 -8.63 -13.16 2.03
C VAL A 154 -8.78 -11.82 2.72
N PHE A 155 -7.99 -10.85 2.30
CA PHE A 155 -8.14 -9.45 2.62
C PHE A 155 -8.70 -8.72 1.39
N ARG A 156 -9.62 -7.79 1.61
CA ARG A 156 -10.23 -7.00 0.52
C ARG A 156 -9.82 -5.55 0.67
N SER A 157 -9.09 -5.06 -0.31
CA SER A 157 -8.81 -3.63 -0.45
C SER A 157 -10.05 -2.94 -1.03
N LEU A 158 -10.34 -1.75 -0.54
CA LEU A 158 -11.39 -0.90 -1.11
C LEU A 158 -10.91 -0.14 -2.36
N THR A 159 -9.61 -0.13 -2.60
CA THR A 159 -8.98 0.58 -3.72
C THR A 159 -8.18 -0.37 -4.60
N PRO A 160 -8.01 -0.04 -5.90
CA PRO A 160 -7.31 -0.89 -6.86
C PRO A 160 -5.80 -1.01 -6.60
N PHE A 161 -5.21 -0.04 -5.90
CA PHE A 161 -3.83 -0.10 -5.45
C PHE A 161 -3.75 -0.27 -3.94
N SER A 162 -2.75 -0.98 -3.48
CA SER A 162 -2.52 -1.22 -2.05
C SER A 162 -1.04 -1.43 -1.78
N LEU A 163 -0.59 -0.98 -0.61
CA LEU A 163 0.75 -1.25 -0.11
C LEU A 163 0.71 -2.39 0.90
N ALA A 164 1.56 -3.39 0.73
CA ALA A 164 1.92 -4.32 1.79
C ALA A 164 3.32 -3.96 2.32
N ALA A 165 3.36 -3.44 3.53
CA ALA A 165 4.59 -3.05 4.21
C ALA A 165 4.93 -4.09 5.27
N TYR A 166 6.03 -4.80 5.04
CA TYR A 166 6.53 -5.84 5.94
C TYR A 166 7.53 -5.23 6.91
N ARG A 167 7.49 -5.68 8.14
CA ARG A 167 8.47 -5.40 9.20
C ARG A 167 8.95 -6.73 9.76
N THR A 168 10.26 -6.93 9.79
CA THR A 168 10.89 -8.11 10.39
C THR A 168 11.81 -7.64 11.50
N GLN A 169 11.59 -8.09 12.74
CA GLN A 169 12.39 -7.66 13.88
C GLN A 169 13.86 -8.01 13.71
N LEU A 170 14.72 -7.05 14.00
CA LEU A 170 16.16 -7.20 14.11
C LEU A 170 16.53 -7.12 15.59
N PHE A 171 17.08 -8.18 16.15
CA PHE A 171 17.45 -8.18 17.58
C PHE A 171 18.74 -7.37 17.86
N ASN A 172 19.71 -7.45 16.96
CA ASN A 172 20.98 -6.72 16.97
C ASN A 172 21.61 -6.82 15.57
N GLN A 173 22.78 -6.22 15.35
CA GLN A 173 23.44 -6.19 14.04
C GLN A 173 23.89 -7.60 13.56
N GLU A 174 24.28 -8.47 14.47
CA GLU A 174 24.71 -9.84 14.16
C GLU A 174 23.54 -10.73 13.71
N ASP A 175 22.30 -10.32 14.02
CA ASP A 175 21.08 -11.03 13.64
C ASP A 175 20.62 -10.77 12.21
N MET A 176 21.23 -9.85 11.49
CA MET A 176 20.85 -9.51 10.11
C MET A 176 20.75 -10.72 9.16
N PRO A 177 21.62 -11.74 9.21
CA PRO A 177 21.46 -12.93 8.37
C PRO A 177 20.14 -13.68 8.61
N ASN A 178 19.63 -13.70 9.83
CA ASN A 178 18.32 -14.31 10.14
C ASN A 178 17.17 -13.48 9.59
N VAL A 179 17.26 -12.16 9.66
CA VAL A 179 16.29 -11.26 9.04
C VAL A 179 16.24 -11.49 7.53
N ILE A 180 17.40 -11.55 6.87
CA ILE A 180 17.50 -11.83 5.42
C ILE A 180 16.83 -13.17 5.09
N LYS A 181 17.10 -14.21 5.86
CA LYS A 181 16.48 -15.53 5.66
C LYS A 181 14.95 -15.47 5.72
N VAL A 182 14.39 -14.70 6.65
CA VAL A 182 12.94 -14.50 6.73
C VAL A 182 12.45 -13.71 5.51
N GLN A 183 13.14 -12.61 5.16
CA GLN A 183 12.79 -11.77 4.01
C GLN A 183 12.82 -12.54 2.68
N ASP A 184 13.78 -13.42 2.48
CA ASP A 184 13.90 -14.28 1.27
C ASP A 184 12.75 -15.29 1.17
N GLY A 185 12.08 -15.58 2.27
CA GLY A 185 10.89 -16.43 2.33
C GLY A 185 9.61 -15.70 1.94
N TYR A 186 9.56 -14.37 1.96
CA TYR A 186 8.40 -13.61 1.52
C TYR A 186 8.23 -13.70 0.00
N LYS A 187 7.01 -13.94 -0.46
CA LYS A 187 6.68 -13.98 -1.89
C LYS A 187 5.39 -13.24 -2.17
N ALA A 188 5.34 -12.59 -3.32
CA ALA A 188 4.13 -12.01 -3.89
C ALA A 188 3.96 -12.56 -5.30
N GLN A 189 2.78 -13.09 -5.63
CA GLN A 189 2.49 -13.64 -6.95
C GLN A 189 1.02 -13.42 -7.30
N PRO A 190 0.68 -13.27 -8.60
CA PRO A 190 -0.70 -13.22 -9.04
C PRO A 190 -1.47 -14.48 -8.66
N LEU A 191 -2.78 -14.35 -8.46
CA LEU A 191 -3.65 -15.50 -8.13
C LEU A 191 -3.61 -16.56 -9.22
N SER A 192 -3.62 -16.17 -10.49
CA SER A 192 -3.52 -17.08 -11.64
C SER A 192 -2.25 -17.96 -11.56
N ALA A 193 -1.09 -17.34 -11.25
CA ALA A 193 0.17 -18.05 -11.08
C ALA A 193 0.13 -19.03 -9.89
N PHE A 194 -0.49 -18.60 -8.78
CA PHE A 194 -0.69 -19.45 -7.60
C PHE A 194 -1.54 -20.70 -7.93
N LEU A 195 -2.62 -20.51 -8.70
CA LEU A 195 -3.53 -21.57 -9.11
C LEU A 195 -3.04 -22.37 -10.33
N LYS A 196 -1.91 -21.98 -10.93
CA LYS A 196 -1.39 -22.54 -12.19
C LYS A 196 -2.43 -22.47 -13.32
N GLN A 197 -3.10 -21.35 -13.42
CA GLN A 197 -4.10 -21.04 -14.43
C GLN A 197 -3.60 -19.94 -15.38
N PRO A 198 -4.17 -19.80 -16.57
CA PRO A 198 -3.89 -18.69 -17.45
C PRO A 198 -4.16 -17.34 -16.76
N ALA A 199 -3.26 -16.38 -16.93
CA ALA A 199 -3.48 -15.04 -16.43
C ALA A 199 -4.66 -14.37 -17.15
N PRO A 200 -5.47 -13.55 -16.45
CA PRO A 200 -6.46 -12.71 -17.09
C PRO A 200 -5.80 -11.65 -18.00
N ALA A 201 -6.61 -10.93 -18.76
CA ALA A 201 -6.12 -9.79 -19.52
C ALA A 201 -5.46 -8.77 -18.59
N ALA A 202 -4.33 -8.23 -19.01
CA ALA A 202 -3.65 -7.19 -18.26
C ALA A 202 -4.56 -5.95 -18.11
N ALA A 203 -4.47 -5.31 -16.96
CA ALA A 203 -5.15 -4.04 -16.76
C ALA A 203 -4.58 -2.96 -17.73
N PRO A 204 -5.39 -1.98 -18.14
CA PRO A 204 -4.92 -0.88 -18.98
C PRO A 204 -3.72 -0.17 -18.35
N THR A 205 -2.77 0.24 -19.20
CA THR A 205 -1.64 1.05 -18.77
C THR A 205 -2.13 2.39 -18.26
N ILE A 206 -1.53 2.85 -17.16
CA ILE A 206 -1.78 4.17 -16.59
C ILE A 206 -0.59 5.08 -16.89
N ASP A 207 -0.88 6.26 -17.40
CA ASP A 207 0.06 7.38 -17.45
C ASP A 207 -0.07 8.13 -16.11
N PHE A 208 0.76 7.74 -15.15
CA PHE A 208 0.73 8.35 -13.82
C PHE A 208 1.29 9.78 -13.87
N LEU A 209 0.59 10.72 -13.27
CA LEU A 209 1.11 12.06 -13.06
C LEU A 209 2.37 11.97 -12.17
N PRO A 210 3.53 12.45 -12.64
CA PRO A 210 4.73 12.47 -11.82
C PRO A 210 4.53 13.24 -10.50
N ALA A 211 4.77 12.57 -9.38
CA ALA A 211 4.54 13.10 -8.05
C ALA A 211 5.68 12.71 -7.11
N THR A 212 6.09 13.64 -6.27
CA THR A 212 7.08 13.39 -5.22
C THR A 212 6.58 13.96 -3.90
N ALA A 213 7.01 13.37 -2.78
CA ALA A 213 6.69 13.88 -1.46
C ALA A 213 7.15 15.35 -1.29
N GLY A 214 8.29 15.70 -1.87
CA GLY A 214 8.79 17.09 -1.86
C GLY A 214 7.98 18.07 -2.71
N GLY A 215 7.29 17.60 -3.75
CA GLY A 215 6.50 18.41 -4.69
C GLY A 215 5.07 18.71 -4.24
N ILE A 216 4.60 18.10 -3.14
CA ILE A 216 3.21 18.21 -2.67
C ILE A 216 2.81 19.67 -2.42
N LYS A 217 3.66 20.45 -1.80
CA LYS A 217 3.40 21.85 -1.43
C LYS A 217 3.01 22.72 -2.65
N ASP A 218 3.61 22.46 -3.82
CA ASP A 218 3.44 23.29 -5.01
C ASP A 218 2.38 22.71 -5.98
N ASN A 219 2.07 21.42 -5.89
CA ASN A 219 1.23 20.69 -6.84
C ASN A 219 0.08 19.91 -6.18
N PHE A 220 -0.28 20.22 -4.95
CA PHE A 220 -1.24 19.47 -4.14
C PHE A 220 -2.53 19.12 -4.89
N TRP A 221 -3.18 20.11 -5.50
CA TRP A 221 -4.49 19.91 -6.15
C TRP A 221 -4.40 19.02 -7.38
N SER A 222 -3.31 19.14 -8.15
CA SER A 222 -3.08 18.26 -9.30
C SER A 222 -2.83 16.83 -8.85
N TYR A 223 -2.09 16.64 -7.75
CA TYR A 223 -1.86 15.32 -7.17
C TYR A 223 -3.13 14.74 -6.56
N LEU A 224 -3.97 15.58 -5.93
CA LEU A 224 -5.27 15.15 -5.41
C LEU A 224 -6.19 14.67 -6.54
N ASP A 225 -6.30 15.44 -7.64
CA ASP A 225 -7.10 15.03 -8.81
C ASP A 225 -6.60 13.69 -9.38
N ALA A 226 -5.28 13.52 -9.47
CA ALA A 226 -4.70 12.26 -9.92
C ALA A 226 -4.98 11.10 -8.95
N ALA A 227 -4.86 11.31 -7.63
CA ALA A 227 -5.07 10.30 -6.62
C ALA A 227 -6.54 9.84 -6.54
N LEU A 228 -7.48 10.78 -6.66
CA LEU A 228 -8.93 10.51 -6.61
C LEU A 228 -9.43 9.55 -7.70
N LYS A 229 -8.65 9.34 -8.76
CA LYS A 229 -8.97 8.35 -9.81
C LYS A 229 -8.79 6.90 -9.36
N TYR A 230 -8.14 6.69 -8.21
CA TYR A 230 -7.73 5.36 -7.73
C TYR A 230 -8.21 5.06 -6.29
N VAL A 231 -9.24 5.73 -5.83
CA VAL A 231 -9.85 5.56 -4.49
C VAL A 231 -11.34 5.28 -4.57
#